data_7327ac7f87f6cf430648a881f1e8e174
#
_entry.id   7327ac7f87f6cf430648a881f1e8e174
#
_cell.length_a   1.000
_cell.length_b   1.000
_cell.length_c   1.000
_cell.angle_alpha   90.00
_cell.angle_beta   90.00
_cell.angle_gamma   90.00
#
_symmetry.space_group_name_H-M   'P 1'
#
loop_
_entity.id
_entity.type
_entity.pdbx_description
1 polymer ?
#
loop_
_entity_poly.entity_id
_entity_poly.type
_entity_poly.pdbx_seq_one_letter_code
_entity_poly.pdbx_strand_id
1 'polypeptide(L)'
;YLWLRLLTGADRNLCCVGDDDQSIYGWRGAEVGNILKFESDFPGAKIVRLEENYRSTGHILAAASGIIARNETRLGKTLYTGAGDGEKVRVNGYWDGADEARAVSAEIESMQAGDEDMSQIAVLVRAGFQTREFEERFIAIGLPYRVVGTRFYERAEIRDAIAYMRLITQPADDLAFERIINVPKRGLGTASIQAIHVQARASDKPLLAAAIDLVASDELRPAARNALGSFCQDIRRWREISGTLPHTELAKMVLDESGYTAMWQANRSPEAEGRLENLTELVNAMQDFDSLQGFLEHISLVMDGDSDSDQGEVTLMTLHAAKGLEFDTVFLPGWEEGVFPSQRTIDENGAVGLEEERRLAYVGITRARKKIFMSFAGSRRIHGQWQSSIPSRFVQELPPETVIEDIAQGLGGGIPFGRAAQAQLAGGGSFGDTPRGGYGPGWRRMAARQENAEKDHFLPTGTKQGFAAGDRVFHQKFGMGNVILVDGDKLEIAFDKAGHKKVVAGFVSKS
;
A
#
# COMPACT_ATOMS: atom_id res chain seq x y z
N TYR A 1 20.07 -16.10 -20.30
CA TYR A 1 21.53 -16.28 -20.22
C TYR A 1 22.01 -17.56 -20.89
N LEU A 2 21.41 -18.73 -20.58
CA LEU A 2 21.75 -20.00 -21.22
C LEU A 2 21.61 -19.96 -22.74
N TRP A 3 20.55 -19.32 -23.26
CA TRP A 3 20.36 -19.09 -24.68
C TRP A 3 21.52 -18.32 -25.33
N LEU A 4 22.03 -17.28 -24.68
CA LEU A 4 23.19 -16.53 -25.18
C LEU A 4 24.42 -17.41 -25.27
N ARG A 5 24.67 -18.26 -24.28
CA ARG A 5 25.79 -19.20 -24.28
C ARG A 5 25.71 -20.22 -25.40
N LEU A 6 24.49 -20.71 -25.70
CA LEU A 6 24.27 -21.68 -26.78
C LEU A 6 24.38 -21.05 -28.17
N LEU A 7 23.90 -19.80 -28.32
CA LEU A 7 23.90 -19.09 -29.62
C LEU A 7 25.28 -18.55 -29.99
N THR A 8 26.15 -18.24 -29.04
CA THR A 8 27.47 -17.65 -29.34
C THR A 8 28.48 -18.64 -29.94
N GLY A 9 28.24 -19.95 -29.85
CA GLY A 9 29.10 -20.96 -30.45
C GLY A 9 30.58 -20.87 -30.04
N ALA A 10 31.46 -21.37 -30.93
CA ALA A 10 32.91 -21.39 -30.72
C ALA A 10 33.57 -20.00 -30.88
N ASP A 11 33.02 -19.17 -31.75
CA ASP A 11 33.60 -17.86 -32.12
C ASP A 11 33.43 -16.81 -31.03
N ARG A 12 32.51 -17.04 -30.08
CA ARG A 12 32.25 -16.18 -28.92
C ARG A 12 32.14 -14.69 -29.24
N ASN A 13 31.63 -14.33 -30.40
CA ASN A 13 31.40 -12.95 -30.79
C ASN A 13 30.13 -12.42 -30.12
N LEU A 14 30.29 -11.91 -28.90
CA LEU A 14 29.21 -11.43 -28.04
C LEU A 14 29.60 -10.13 -27.39
N CYS A 15 28.70 -9.13 -27.46
CA CYS A 15 28.76 -7.91 -26.68
C CYS A 15 27.54 -7.87 -25.76
N CYS A 16 27.75 -7.86 -24.46
CA CYS A 16 26.71 -7.74 -23.44
C CYS A 16 26.85 -6.40 -22.72
N VAL A 17 25.73 -5.70 -22.55
CA VAL A 17 25.64 -4.48 -21.76
C VAL A 17 24.66 -4.73 -20.60
N GLY A 18 25.04 -4.33 -19.39
CA GLY A 18 24.20 -4.51 -18.23
C GLY A 18 24.63 -3.60 -17.08
N ASP A 19 23.77 -3.48 -16.10
CA ASP A 19 24.02 -2.74 -14.87
C ASP A 19 23.44 -3.54 -13.69
N ASP A 20 24.32 -4.12 -12.88
CA ASP A 20 23.96 -4.92 -11.70
C ASP A 20 23.26 -4.07 -10.63
N ASP A 21 23.64 -2.80 -10.48
CA ASP A 21 23.01 -1.86 -9.55
C ASP A 21 21.56 -1.47 -9.96
N GLN A 22 21.14 -1.78 -11.19
CA GLN A 22 19.78 -1.57 -11.68
C GLN A 22 18.98 -2.87 -11.87
N SER A 23 19.42 -3.98 -11.29
CA SER A 23 18.69 -5.25 -11.34
C SER A 23 17.55 -5.26 -10.31
N ILE A 24 16.33 -4.96 -10.76
CA ILE A 24 15.13 -4.77 -9.93
C ILE A 24 13.97 -5.70 -10.35
N TYR A 25 14.24 -6.78 -11.07
CA TYR A 25 13.23 -7.73 -11.56
C TYR A 25 13.51 -9.16 -11.10
N GLY A 26 14.14 -9.34 -9.94
CA GLY A 26 14.38 -10.65 -9.32
C GLY A 26 13.09 -11.44 -9.14
N TRP A 27 12.01 -10.78 -8.73
CA TRP A 27 10.67 -11.33 -8.61
C TRP A 27 10.05 -11.83 -9.95
N ARG A 28 10.60 -11.41 -11.11
CA ARG A 28 10.28 -11.94 -12.45
C ARG A 28 11.30 -12.96 -12.96
N GLY A 29 12.22 -13.42 -12.10
CA GLY A 29 13.24 -14.40 -12.46
C GLY A 29 14.50 -13.79 -13.08
N ALA A 30 14.74 -12.48 -12.92
CA ALA A 30 16.01 -11.89 -13.29
C ALA A 30 17.09 -12.28 -12.25
N GLU A 31 18.21 -12.81 -12.71
CA GLU A 31 19.33 -13.22 -11.86
C GLU A 31 20.52 -12.28 -12.04
N VAL A 32 20.84 -11.49 -11.02
CA VAL A 32 22.03 -10.63 -10.97
C VAL A 32 23.30 -11.46 -11.13
N GLY A 33 23.32 -12.68 -10.60
CA GLY A 33 24.42 -13.61 -10.70
C GLY A 33 24.91 -13.90 -12.12
N ASN A 34 24.06 -13.71 -13.14
CA ASN A 34 24.45 -13.94 -14.54
C ASN A 34 25.48 -12.92 -15.03
N ILE A 35 25.36 -11.64 -14.67
CA ILE A 35 26.36 -10.63 -15.05
C ILE A 35 27.64 -10.79 -14.22
N LEU A 36 27.50 -11.19 -12.96
CA LEU A 36 28.66 -11.41 -12.07
C LEU A 36 29.51 -12.59 -12.52
N LYS A 37 28.94 -13.61 -13.16
CA LYS A 37 29.62 -14.79 -13.68
C LYS A 37 30.14 -14.64 -15.11
N PHE A 38 29.86 -13.50 -15.77
CA PHE A 38 30.17 -13.31 -17.19
C PHE A 38 31.63 -13.58 -17.53
N GLU A 39 32.57 -13.06 -16.73
CA GLU A 39 34.00 -13.23 -16.94
C GLU A 39 34.45 -14.71 -16.81
N SER A 40 33.86 -15.44 -15.87
CA SER A 40 34.14 -16.87 -15.70
C SER A 40 33.56 -17.74 -16.83
N ASP A 41 32.41 -17.35 -17.36
CA ASP A 41 31.74 -18.09 -18.45
C ASP A 41 32.31 -17.75 -19.85
N PHE A 42 32.89 -16.55 -19.99
CA PHE A 42 33.57 -16.08 -21.20
C PHE A 42 35.03 -15.65 -20.90
N PRO A 43 35.95 -16.60 -20.63
CA PRO A 43 37.33 -16.29 -20.32
C PRO A 43 37.98 -15.45 -21.43
N GLY A 44 38.64 -14.37 -21.02
CA GLY A 44 39.28 -13.41 -21.94
C GLY A 44 38.35 -12.34 -22.50
N ALA A 45 37.08 -12.26 -22.01
CA ALA A 45 36.18 -11.16 -22.34
C ALA A 45 36.79 -9.80 -21.88
N LYS A 46 36.69 -8.80 -22.75
CA LYS A 46 37.10 -7.43 -22.40
C LYS A 46 35.95 -6.77 -21.64
N ILE A 47 36.17 -6.46 -20.37
CA ILE A 47 35.20 -5.73 -19.54
C ILE A 47 35.53 -4.24 -19.60
N VAL A 48 34.56 -3.45 -20.01
CA VAL A 48 34.62 -1.99 -20.04
C VAL A 48 33.60 -1.45 -19.06
N ARG A 49 34.02 -0.68 -18.06
CA ARG A 49 33.14 -0.01 -17.11
C ARG A 49 32.82 1.38 -17.62
N LEU A 50 31.52 1.70 -17.70
CA LEU A 50 31.04 3.04 -18.02
C LEU A 50 30.81 3.76 -16.70
N GLU A 51 31.70 4.68 -16.34
CA GLU A 51 31.70 5.33 -15.03
C GLU A 51 31.22 6.79 -15.10
N GLU A 52 31.19 7.39 -16.29
CA GLU A 52 30.65 8.72 -16.46
C GLU A 52 29.11 8.71 -16.50
N ASN A 53 28.50 9.42 -15.56
CA ASN A 53 27.06 9.67 -15.51
C ASN A 53 26.77 11.06 -16.09
N TYR A 54 26.03 11.10 -17.17
CA TYR A 54 25.64 12.34 -17.86
C TYR A 54 24.27 12.89 -17.43
N ARG A 55 23.50 12.11 -16.65
CA ARG A 55 22.11 12.45 -16.29
C ARG A 55 22.04 13.35 -15.06
N SER A 56 22.58 12.89 -13.95
CA SER A 56 22.34 13.47 -12.63
C SER A 56 23.48 14.38 -12.19
N THR A 57 23.14 15.39 -11.38
CA THR A 57 24.13 16.25 -10.72
C THR A 57 24.89 15.49 -9.62
N GLY A 58 26.00 16.10 -9.14
CA GLY A 58 26.94 15.48 -8.21
C GLY A 58 26.30 15.03 -6.89
N HIS A 59 25.47 15.87 -6.25
CA HIS A 59 24.80 15.51 -5.01
C HIS A 59 23.81 14.35 -5.17
N ILE A 60 23.06 14.31 -6.27
CA ILE A 60 22.13 13.21 -6.59
C ILE A 60 22.91 11.92 -6.77
N LEU A 61 23.99 11.95 -7.54
CA LEU A 61 24.82 10.79 -7.80
C LEU A 61 25.51 10.25 -6.54
N ALA A 62 26.00 11.16 -5.69
CA ALA A 62 26.61 10.80 -4.41
C ALA A 62 25.59 10.19 -3.43
N ALA A 63 24.37 10.75 -3.36
CA ALA A 63 23.28 10.20 -2.56
C ALA A 63 22.93 8.77 -3.00
N ALA A 64 22.74 8.54 -4.30
CA ALA A 64 22.47 7.21 -4.85
C ALA A 64 23.61 6.22 -4.59
N SER A 65 24.85 6.68 -4.77
CA SER A 65 26.07 5.88 -4.54
C SER A 65 26.21 5.49 -3.07
N GLY A 66 25.83 6.37 -2.13
CA GLY A 66 25.88 6.09 -0.69
C GLY A 66 24.94 4.93 -0.29
N ILE A 67 23.73 4.90 -0.85
CA ILE A 67 22.77 3.81 -0.60
C ILE A 67 23.27 2.51 -1.22
N ILE A 68 23.59 2.50 -2.51
CA ILE A 68 23.92 1.26 -3.23
C ILE A 68 25.25 0.64 -2.77
N ALA A 69 26.17 1.43 -2.22
CA ALA A 69 27.43 0.96 -1.69
C ALA A 69 27.31 -0.04 -0.52
N ARG A 70 26.12 -0.10 0.12
CA ARG A 70 25.83 -1.02 1.22
C ARG A 70 25.40 -2.42 0.76
N ASN A 71 25.21 -2.63 -0.54
CA ASN A 71 25.00 -3.97 -1.09
C ASN A 71 26.33 -4.72 -1.19
N GLU A 72 26.34 -5.97 -0.74
CA GLU A 72 27.54 -6.82 -0.77
C GLU A 72 27.72 -7.48 -2.13
N THR A 73 26.61 -7.85 -2.79
CA THR A 73 26.61 -8.57 -4.06
C THR A 73 26.58 -7.63 -5.26
N ARG A 74 27.73 -6.94 -5.54
CA ARG A 74 27.87 -6.02 -6.67
C ARG A 74 29.27 -6.04 -7.28
N LEU A 75 29.36 -5.72 -8.58
CA LEU A 75 30.67 -5.58 -9.28
C LEU A 75 31.46 -4.36 -8.81
N GLY A 76 30.76 -3.38 -8.26
CA GLY A 76 31.33 -2.11 -7.83
C GLY A 76 31.79 -1.24 -9.00
N LYS A 77 31.35 0.01 -9.00
CA LYS A 77 31.80 1.06 -9.91
C LYS A 77 31.77 2.39 -9.17
N THR A 78 32.64 3.31 -9.53
CA THR A 78 32.66 4.66 -9.00
C THR A 78 32.15 5.59 -10.08
N LEU A 79 30.89 6.01 -9.93
CA LEU A 79 30.32 6.94 -10.90
C LEU A 79 30.76 8.37 -10.61
N TYR A 80 31.05 9.13 -11.66
CA TYR A 80 31.30 10.56 -11.60
C TYR A 80 30.46 11.29 -12.65
N THR A 81 30.26 12.61 -12.47
CA THR A 81 29.50 13.43 -13.41
C THR A 81 30.22 14.74 -13.69
N GLY A 82 30.11 15.21 -14.92
CA GLY A 82 30.54 16.55 -15.33
C GLY A 82 29.47 17.65 -15.14
N ALA A 83 28.27 17.29 -14.65
CA ALA A 83 27.15 18.25 -14.53
C ALA A 83 27.24 19.21 -13.32
N GLY A 84 28.36 19.18 -12.56
CA GLY A 84 28.50 19.95 -11.31
C GLY A 84 27.75 19.34 -10.15
N ASP A 85 27.85 19.94 -8.96
CA ASP A 85 27.28 19.40 -7.73
C ASP A 85 25.75 19.48 -7.72
N GLY A 86 25.16 20.53 -8.26
CA GLY A 86 23.71 20.74 -8.31
C GLY A 86 23.09 21.03 -6.93
N GLU A 87 21.76 20.90 -6.85
CA GLU A 87 21.04 21.00 -5.58
C GLU A 87 21.20 19.72 -4.75
N LYS A 88 21.23 19.90 -3.41
CA LYS A 88 21.21 18.77 -2.49
C LYS A 88 19.84 18.10 -2.47
N VAL A 89 19.80 16.81 -2.16
CA VAL A 89 18.55 16.06 -1.96
C VAL A 89 17.80 16.66 -0.77
N ARG A 90 16.55 17.06 -0.95
CA ARG A 90 15.68 17.54 0.13
C ARG A 90 14.95 16.35 0.76
N VAL A 91 15.07 16.21 2.08
CA VAL A 91 14.37 15.18 2.86
C VAL A 91 13.38 15.86 3.78
N ASN A 92 12.10 15.57 3.57
CA ASN A 92 11.00 16.21 4.29
C ASN A 92 10.24 15.19 5.12
N GLY A 93 9.88 15.55 6.36
CA GLY A 93 9.03 14.74 7.24
C GLY A 93 7.66 15.38 7.42
N TYR A 94 6.59 14.61 7.18
CA TYR A 94 5.20 15.06 7.31
C TYR A 94 4.46 14.26 8.38
N TRP A 95 3.33 14.78 8.88
CA TRP A 95 2.57 14.12 9.95
C TRP A 95 1.87 12.85 9.43
N ASP A 96 1.28 12.93 8.25
CA ASP A 96 0.57 11.81 7.62
C ASP A 96 0.67 11.85 6.09
N GLY A 97 0.13 10.83 5.42
CA GLY A 97 0.17 10.72 3.96
C GLY A 97 -0.61 11.83 3.24
N ALA A 98 -1.70 12.31 3.83
CA ALA A 98 -2.46 13.42 3.24
C ALA A 98 -1.69 14.74 3.32
N ASP A 99 -0.97 14.96 4.44
CA ASP A 99 -0.02 16.09 4.56
C ASP A 99 1.10 16.00 3.54
N GLU A 100 1.67 14.80 3.35
CA GLU A 100 2.69 14.52 2.35
C GLU A 100 2.18 14.87 0.94
N ALA A 101 1.00 14.37 0.55
CA ALA A 101 0.40 14.62 -0.76
C ALA A 101 0.08 16.12 -0.96
N ARG A 102 -0.37 16.83 0.10
CA ARG A 102 -0.60 18.28 0.05
C ARG A 102 0.69 19.06 -0.16
N ALA A 103 1.75 18.72 0.56
CA ALA A 103 3.03 19.40 0.46
C ALA A 103 3.70 19.16 -0.91
N VAL A 104 3.71 17.92 -1.40
CA VAL A 104 4.19 17.58 -2.74
C VAL A 104 3.42 18.35 -3.81
N SER A 105 2.09 18.40 -3.71
CA SER A 105 1.26 19.15 -4.65
C SER A 105 1.57 20.64 -4.65
N ALA A 106 1.70 21.24 -3.45
CA ALA A 106 2.00 22.67 -3.31
C ALA A 106 3.38 23.04 -3.88
N GLU A 107 4.38 22.17 -3.72
CA GLU A 107 5.71 22.36 -4.33
C GLU A 107 5.63 22.27 -5.85
N ILE A 108 4.84 21.33 -6.41
CA ILE A 108 4.60 21.23 -7.85
C ILE A 108 3.88 22.47 -8.39
N GLU A 109 2.82 22.96 -7.71
CA GLU A 109 2.15 24.22 -8.09
C GLU A 109 3.10 25.42 -8.06
N SER A 110 4.02 25.46 -7.08
CA SER A 110 5.05 26.50 -7.01
C SER A 110 6.01 26.44 -8.20
N MET A 111 6.40 25.22 -8.63
CA MET A 111 7.24 25.02 -9.83
C MET A 111 6.50 25.42 -11.11
N GLN A 112 5.22 25.10 -11.21
CA GLN A 112 4.37 25.51 -12.33
C GLN A 112 4.27 27.04 -12.41
N ALA A 113 4.11 27.71 -11.28
CA ALA A 113 4.11 29.18 -11.22
C ALA A 113 5.47 29.80 -11.57
N GLY A 114 6.55 29.03 -11.47
CA GLY A 114 7.92 29.37 -11.89
C GLY A 114 8.25 28.98 -13.33
N ASP A 115 7.25 28.66 -14.16
CA ASP A 115 7.40 28.23 -15.56
C ASP A 115 8.24 26.95 -15.76
N GLU A 116 8.35 26.07 -14.76
CA GLU A 116 8.97 24.76 -14.93
C GLU A 116 8.05 23.84 -15.76
N ASP A 117 8.64 23.06 -16.66
CA ASP A 117 7.90 22.11 -17.51
C ASP A 117 7.35 20.94 -16.67
N MET A 118 6.03 20.87 -16.51
CA MET A 118 5.35 19.82 -15.75
C MET A 118 5.63 18.42 -16.29
N SER A 119 5.90 18.26 -17.59
CA SER A 119 6.28 16.99 -18.20
C SER A 119 7.63 16.45 -17.71
N GLN A 120 8.46 17.31 -17.13
CA GLN A 120 9.76 16.97 -16.55
C GLN A 120 9.69 16.72 -15.02
N ILE A 121 8.49 16.64 -14.47
CA ILE A 121 8.26 16.34 -13.05
C ILE A 121 7.64 14.94 -12.92
N ALA A 122 8.22 14.14 -12.03
CA ALA A 122 7.66 12.81 -11.70
C ALA A 122 7.49 12.63 -10.19
N VAL A 123 6.41 11.95 -9.82
CA VAL A 123 6.17 11.42 -8.47
C VAL A 123 6.31 9.90 -8.55
N LEU A 124 7.31 9.35 -7.88
CA LEU A 124 7.66 7.93 -7.94
C LEU A 124 7.36 7.26 -6.60
N VAL A 125 6.37 6.38 -6.59
CA VAL A 125 5.94 5.62 -5.42
C VAL A 125 6.50 4.20 -5.41
N ARG A 126 6.63 3.57 -4.23
CA ARG A 126 7.09 2.18 -4.13
C ARG A 126 6.03 1.18 -4.58
N ALA A 127 4.80 1.37 -4.19
CA ALA A 127 3.68 0.47 -4.47
C ALA A 127 2.50 1.21 -5.11
N GLY A 128 1.72 0.46 -5.90
CA GLY A 128 0.62 1.04 -6.64
C GLY A 128 -0.46 1.69 -5.78
N PHE A 129 -0.74 1.16 -4.59
CA PHE A 129 -1.77 1.72 -3.71
C PHE A 129 -1.47 3.16 -3.28
N GLN A 130 -0.19 3.54 -3.17
CA GLN A 130 0.23 4.89 -2.78
C GLN A 130 -0.19 5.97 -3.79
N THR A 131 -0.53 5.60 -5.05
CA THR A 131 -0.91 6.61 -6.06
C THR A 131 -2.23 7.31 -5.72
N ARG A 132 -3.14 6.65 -4.99
CA ARG A 132 -4.49 7.16 -4.70
C ARG A 132 -4.47 8.55 -4.05
N GLU A 133 -3.71 8.74 -2.98
CA GLU A 133 -3.65 10.01 -2.25
C GLU A 133 -3.19 11.17 -3.15
N PHE A 134 -2.23 10.90 -4.03
CA PHE A 134 -1.76 11.88 -5.02
C PHE A 134 -2.78 12.11 -6.13
N GLU A 135 -3.39 11.05 -6.68
CA GLU A 135 -4.41 11.16 -7.71
C GLU A 135 -5.60 11.99 -7.23
N GLU A 136 -6.14 11.69 -6.04
CA GLU A 136 -7.24 12.45 -5.43
C GLU A 136 -6.86 13.91 -5.17
N ARG A 137 -5.65 14.14 -4.68
CA ARG A 137 -5.17 15.51 -4.44
C ARG A 137 -5.00 16.29 -5.73
N PHE A 138 -4.40 15.70 -6.76
CA PHE A 138 -4.20 16.36 -8.06
C PHE A 138 -5.53 16.70 -8.72
N ILE A 139 -6.52 15.79 -8.66
CA ILE A 139 -7.87 16.07 -9.13
C ILE A 139 -8.50 17.22 -8.35
N ALA A 140 -8.41 17.19 -7.02
CA ALA A 140 -9.04 18.21 -6.16
C ALA A 140 -8.53 19.64 -6.43
N ILE A 141 -7.25 19.78 -6.83
CA ILE A 141 -6.65 21.09 -7.14
C ILE A 141 -6.61 21.40 -8.65
N GLY A 142 -7.06 20.46 -9.49
CA GLY A 142 -7.02 20.63 -10.95
C GLY A 142 -5.61 20.55 -11.55
N LEU A 143 -4.65 19.91 -10.90
CA LEU A 143 -3.29 19.73 -11.40
C LEU A 143 -3.29 18.65 -12.50
N PRO A 144 -2.84 18.98 -13.74
CA PRO A 144 -2.74 17.99 -14.81
C PRO A 144 -1.73 16.89 -14.50
N TYR A 145 -2.14 15.64 -14.58
CA TYR A 145 -1.26 14.50 -14.34
C TYR A 145 -1.62 13.30 -15.20
N ARG A 146 -0.65 12.42 -15.41
CA ARG A 146 -0.82 11.10 -16.02
C ARG A 146 -0.28 10.00 -15.13
N VAL A 147 -0.99 8.88 -15.05
CA VAL A 147 -0.51 7.68 -14.38
C VAL A 147 0.10 6.72 -15.40
N VAL A 148 1.35 6.28 -15.15
CA VAL A 148 1.93 5.19 -15.96
C VAL A 148 1.37 3.86 -15.47
N GLY A 149 0.42 3.34 -16.22
CA GLY A 149 -0.39 2.19 -15.87
C GLY A 149 -1.87 2.55 -15.85
N THR A 150 -2.58 2.08 -14.83
CA THR A 150 -4.01 2.32 -14.67
C THR A 150 -4.25 3.16 -13.43
N ARG A 151 -5.08 4.22 -13.53
CA ARG A 151 -5.52 5.03 -12.38
C ARG A 151 -6.11 4.13 -11.29
N PHE A 152 -6.01 4.54 -10.05
CA PHE A 152 -6.39 3.69 -8.90
C PHE A 152 -7.82 3.14 -9.03
N TYR A 153 -8.81 3.98 -9.25
CA TYR A 153 -10.22 3.58 -9.34
C TYR A 153 -10.59 2.85 -10.64
N GLU A 154 -9.73 2.86 -11.65
CA GLU A 154 -9.92 2.14 -12.90
C GLU A 154 -9.34 0.71 -12.89
N ARG A 155 -8.54 0.35 -11.87
CA ARG A 155 -7.95 -0.99 -11.74
C ARG A 155 -9.04 -2.05 -11.67
N ALA A 156 -8.80 -3.19 -12.31
CA ALA A 156 -9.79 -4.23 -12.44
C ALA A 156 -10.35 -4.70 -11.09
N GLU A 157 -9.47 -4.95 -10.11
CA GLU A 157 -9.84 -5.37 -8.76
C GLU A 157 -10.63 -4.31 -7.99
N ILE A 158 -10.34 -3.04 -8.21
CA ILE A 158 -11.07 -1.93 -7.59
C ILE A 158 -12.44 -1.77 -8.23
N ARG A 159 -12.53 -1.82 -9.56
CA ARG A 159 -13.81 -1.77 -10.27
C ARG A 159 -14.73 -2.94 -9.92
N ASP A 160 -14.18 -4.14 -9.69
CA ASP A 160 -14.95 -5.29 -9.22
C ASP A 160 -15.50 -5.05 -7.81
N ALA A 161 -14.66 -4.57 -6.89
CA ALA A 161 -15.07 -4.25 -5.51
C ALA A 161 -16.14 -3.14 -5.49
N ILE A 162 -15.95 -2.06 -6.26
CA ILE A 162 -16.94 -0.99 -6.41
C ILE A 162 -18.26 -1.52 -6.97
N ALA A 163 -18.21 -2.44 -7.94
CA ALA A 163 -19.43 -3.02 -8.53
C ALA A 163 -20.24 -3.82 -7.49
N TYR A 164 -19.58 -4.54 -6.56
CA TYR A 164 -20.27 -5.13 -5.42
C TYR A 164 -21.00 -4.08 -4.56
N MET A 165 -20.32 -2.98 -4.22
CA MET A 165 -20.90 -1.91 -3.40
C MET A 165 -22.05 -1.20 -4.14
N ARG A 166 -21.91 -0.96 -5.44
CA ARG A 166 -22.95 -0.37 -6.29
C ARG A 166 -24.19 -1.26 -6.37
N LEU A 167 -24.04 -2.56 -6.56
CA LEU A 167 -25.17 -3.46 -6.65
C LEU A 167 -25.94 -3.58 -5.31
N ILE A 168 -25.26 -3.44 -4.18
CA ILE A 168 -25.86 -3.39 -2.85
C ILE A 168 -26.70 -2.12 -2.68
N THR A 169 -26.21 -0.95 -3.11
CA THR A 169 -26.91 0.32 -2.99
C THR A 169 -27.96 0.50 -4.07
N GLN A 170 -27.67 0.07 -5.29
CA GLN A 170 -28.49 0.23 -6.49
C GLN A 170 -28.75 -1.12 -7.18
N PRO A 171 -29.76 -1.88 -6.76
CA PRO A 171 -30.07 -3.20 -7.33
C PRO A 171 -30.44 -3.22 -8.80
N ALA A 172 -30.73 -2.07 -9.38
CA ALA A 172 -31.02 -1.89 -10.79
C ALA A 172 -29.76 -1.59 -11.63
N ASP A 173 -28.57 -1.63 -11.03
CA ASP A 173 -27.31 -1.43 -11.75
C ASP A 173 -26.91 -2.71 -12.49
N ASP A 174 -27.37 -2.82 -13.73
CA ASP A 174 -27.12 -3.97 -14.60
C ASP A 174 -25.64 -4.12 -14.95
N LEU A 175 -24.90 -3.01 -15.11
CA LEU A 175 -23.46 -3.06 -15.39
C LEU A 175 -22.67 -3.62 -14.20
N ALA A 176 -23.03 -3.21 -12.99
CA ALA A 176 -22.44 -3.76 -11.78
C ALA A 176 -22.74 -5.26 -11.64
N PHE A 177 -24.00 -5.66 -11.91
CA PHE A 177 -24.40 -7.08 -11.89
C PHE A 177 -23.59 -7.90 -12.89
N GLU A 178 -23.52 -7.50 -14.16
CA GLU A 178 -22.77 -8.21 -15.20
C GLU A 178 -21.30 -8.38 -14.84
N ARG A 179 -20.72 -7.35 -14.23
CA ARG A 179 -19.32 -7.36 -13.85
C ARG A 179 -19.00 -8.41 -12.80
N ILE A 180 -19.84 -8.57 -11.77
CA ILE A 180 -19.51 -9.39 -10.59
C ILE A 180 -20.20 -10.74 -10.53
N ILE A 181 -21.20 -11.00 -11.36
CA ILE A 181 -22.02 -12.22 -11.29
C ILE A 181 -21.18 -13.51 -11.34
N ASN A 182 -20.06 -13.49 -12.04
CA ASN A 182 -19.15 -14.63 -12.17
C ASN A 182 -17.69 -14.29 -11.77
N VAL A 183 -17.51 -13.29 -10.94
CA VAL A 183 -16.24 -12.88 -10.35
C VAL A 183 -16.43 -12.77 -8.82
N PRO A 184 -15.87 -13.73 -8.05
CA PRO A 184 -15.16 -14.96 -8.40
C PRO A 184 -15.99 -15.93 -9.26
N LYS A 185 -15.32 -16.90 -9.90
CA LYS A 185 -15.99 -17.88 -10.73
C LYS A 185 -17.01 -18.70 -9.93
N ARG A 186 -18.30 -18.60 -10.30
CA ARG A 186 -19.42 -19.32 -9.68
C ARG A 186 -19.96 -20.46 -10.53
N GLY A 187 -19.28 -20.79 -11.64
CA GLY A 187 -19.73 -21.84 -12.55
C GLY A 187 -20.93 -21.44 -13.43
N LEU A 188 -21.24 -20.14 -13.50
CA LEU A 188 -22.27 -19.64 -14.40
C LEU A 188 -21.69 -19.50 -15.80
N GLY A 189 -22.08 -20.39 -16.70
CA GLY A 189 -21.68 -20.35 -18.10
C GLY A 189 -22.46 -19.29 -18.90
N THR A 190 -21.99 -19.02 -20.14
CA THR A 190 -22.59 -18.05 -21.06
C THR A 190 -24.11 -18.27 -21.25
N ALA A 191 -24.56 -19.53 -21.34
CA ALA A 191 -25.98 -19.84 -21.50
C ALA A 191 -26.83 -19.39 -20.31
N SER A 192 -26.32 -19.51 -19.07
CA SER A 192 -27.03 -19.05 -17.87
C SER A 192 -27.10 -17.52 -17.82
N ILE A 193 -26.03 -16.84 -18.18
CA ILE A 193 -26.01 -15.35 -18.26
C ILE A 193 -26.98 -14.88 -19.34
N GLN A 194 -26.99 -15.55 -20.50
CA GLN A 194 -27.90 -15.25 -21.59
C GLN A 194 -29.38 -15.44 -21.19
N ALA A 195 -29.71 -16.48 -20.43
CA ALA A 195 -31.05 -16.70 -19.90
C ALA A 195 -31.50 -15.55 -19.01
N ILE A 196 -30.60 -14.99 -18.17
CA ILE A 196 -30.91 -13.83 -17.31
C ILE A 196 -31.25 -12.61 -18.19
N HIS A 197 -30.49 -12.33 -19.25
CA HIS A 197 -30.77 -11.24 -20.19
C HIS A 197 -32.08 -11.41 -20.94
N VAL A 198 -32.40 -12.63 -21.38
CA VAL A 198 -33.67 -12.94 -22.05
C VAL A 198 -34.84 -12.69 -21.09
N GLN A 199 -34.74 -13.16 -19.85
CA GLN A 199 -35.77 -12.95 -18.84
C GLN A 199 -35.94 -11.48 -18.48
N ALA A 200 -34.83 -10.74 -18.31
CA ALA A 200 -34.86 -9.31 -18.01
C ALA A 200 -35.61 -8.51 -19.09
N ARG A 201 -35.29 -8.78 -20.37
CA ARG A 201 -35.99 -8.13 -21.51
C ARG A 201 -37.45 -8.53 -21.61
N ALA A 202 -37.77 -9.81 -21.37
CA ALA A 202 -39.15 -10.30 -21.47
C ALA A 202 -40.04 -9.73 -20.37
N SER A 203 -39.52 -9.44 -19.20
CA SER A 203 -40.25 -8.93 -18.03
C SER A 203 -40.04 -7.43 -17.78
N ASP A 204 -39.22 -6.75 -18.58
CA ASP A 204 -38.83 -5.33 -18.38
C ASP A 204 -38.31 -5.07 -16.95
N LYS A 205 -37.42 -5.92 -16.49
CA LYS A 205 -36.82 -5.87 -15.14
C LYS A 205 -35.31 -5.75 -15.20
N PRO A 206 -34.68 -5.13 -14.16
CA PRO A 206 -33.23 -5.19 -13.97
C PRO A 206 -32.71 -6.62 -13.88
N LEU A 207 -31.45 -6.84 -14.26
CA LEU A 207 -30.83 -8.18 -14.31
C LEU A 207 -30.88 -8.93 -12.98
N LEU A 208 -30.65 -8.25 -11.84
CA LEU A 208 -30.74 -8.89 -10.52
C LEU A 208 -32.17 -9.39 -10.23
N ALA A 209 -33.20 -8.63 -10.56
CA ALA A 209 -34.59 -9.02 -10.37
C ALA A 209 -34.95 -10.20 -11.29
N ALA A 210 -34.54 -10.16 -12.55
CA ALA A 210 -34.70 -11.27 -13.49
C ALA A 210 -33.97 -12.53 -13.03
N ALA A 211 -32.78 -12.40 -12.45
CA ALA A 211 -32.03 -13.51 -11.87
C ALA A 211 -32.79 -14.16 -10.72
N ILE A 212 -33.43 -13.38 -9.84
CA ILE A 212 -34.26 -13.87 -8.74
C ILE A 212 -35.48 -14.64 -9.29
N ASP A 213 -36.14 -14.13 -10.33
CA ASP A 213 -37.26 -14.81 -10.98
C ASP A 213 -36.83 -16.17 -11.57
N LEU A 214 -35.65 -16.21 -12.24
CA LEU A 214 -35.11 -17.45 -12.80
C LEU A 214 -34.70 -18.48 -11.73
N VAL A 215 -34.21 -18.06 -10.61
CA VAL A 215 -33.91 -18.96 -9.47
C VAL A 215 -35.17 -19.66 -8.96
N ALA A 216 -36.34 -18.99 -9.03
CA ALA A 216 -37.62 -19.54 -8.64
C ALA A 216 -38.24 -20.47 -9.72
N SER A 217 -37.62 -20.58 -10.91
CA SER A 217 -38.09 -21.40 -12.02
C SER A 217 -37.18 -22.61 -12.25
N ASP A 218 -37.59 -23.54 -13.13
CA ASP A 218 -36.80 -24.71 -13.55
C ASP A 218 -36.02 -24.50 -14.85
N GLU A 219 -35.91 -23.25 -15.32
CA GLU A 219 -35.25 -22.90 -16.58
C GLU A 219 -33.72 -23.12 -16.52
N LEU A 220 -33.12 -22.93 -15.36
CA LEU A 220 -31.68 -23.13 -15.17
C LEU A 220 -31.36 -24.55 -14.71
N ARG A 221 -30.21 -25.06 -15.16
CA ARG A 221 -29.67 -26.31 -14.61
C ARG A 221 -29.48 -26.21 -13.08
N PRO A 222 -29.71 -27.28 -12.30
CA PRO A 222 -29.65 -27.23 -10.84
C PRO A 222 -28.40 -26.59 -10.25
N ALA A 223 -27.22 -26.90 -10.79
CA ALA A 223 -25.95 -26.31 -10.31
C ALA A 223 -25.89 -24.78 -10.56
N ALA A 224 -26.29 -24.33 -11.74
CA ALA A 224 -26.33 -22.89 -12.07
C ALA A 224 -27.41 -22.15 -11.26
N ARG A 225 -28.57 -22.78 -11.07
CA ARG A 225 -29.67 -22.23 -10.24
C ARG A 225 -29.24 -22.05 -8.78
N ASN A 226 -28.55 -23.06 -8.21
CA ASN A 226 -28.06 -22.97 -6.83
C ASN A 226 -27.00 -21.88 -6.68
N ALA A 227 -26.04 -21.80 -7.60
CA ALA A 227 -24.99 -20.77 -7.58
C ALA A 227 -25.57 -19.36 -7.72
N LEU A 228 -26.54 -19.18 -8.64
CA LEU A 228 -27.22 -17.91 -8.82
C LEU A 228 -28.08 -17.56 -7.60
N GLY A 229 -28.76 -18.55 -7.02
CA GLY A 229 -29.57 -18.41 -5.81
C GLY A 229 -28.74 -17.94 -4.62
N SER A 230 -27.59 -18.55 -4.38
CA SER A 230 -26.67 -18.13 -3.31
C SER A 230 -26.21 -16.70 -3.53
N PHE A 231 -25.81 -16.34 -4.75
CA PHE A 231 -25.40 -14.96 -5.06
C PHE A 231 -26.52 -13.94 -4.80
N CYS A 232 -27.75 -14.20 -5.25
CA CYS A 232 -28.90 -13.34 -5.01
C CYS A 232 -29.23 -13.19 -3.53
N GLN A 233 -29.11 -14.29 -2.76
CA GLN A 233 -29.32 -14.29 -1.30
C GLN A 233 -28.25 -13.45 -0.59
N ASP A 234 -26.98 -13.56 -0.99
CA ASP A 234 -25.88 -12.77 -0.42
C ASP A 234 -26.10 -11.27 -0.66
N ILE A 235 -26.40 -10.88 -1.91
CA ILE A 235 -26.70 -9.46 -2.24
C ILE A 235 -27.86 -8.94 -1.40
N ARG A 236 -28.92 -9.73 -1.25
CA ARG A 236 -30.09 -9.36 -0.44
C ARG A 236 -29.71 -9.17 1.04
N ARG A 237 -28.98 -10.12 1.61
CA ARG A 237 -28.51 -10.06 3.00
C ARG A 237 -27.60 -8.84 3.25
N TRP A 238 -26.63 -8.59 2.37
CA TRP A 238 -25.74 -7.42 2.50
C TRP A 238 -26.51 -6.10 2.40
N ARG A 239 -27.55 -6.02 1.57
CA ARG A 239 -28.43 -4.86 1.53
C ARG A 239 -29.21 -4.67 2.83
N GLU A 240 -29.74 -5.75 3.42
CA GLU A 240 -30.50 -5.68 4.68
C GLU A 240 -29.62 -5.16 5.83
N ILE A 241 -28.34 -5.52 5.87
CA ILE A 241 -27.41 -5.10 6.91
C ILE A 241 -26.69 -3.77 6.61
N SER A 242 -26.75 -3.27 5.38
CA SER A 242 -26.04 -2.05 4.98
C SER A 242 -26.48 -0.80 5.74
N GLY A 243 -27.71 -0.78 6.26
CA GLY A 243 -28.23 0.30 7.09
C GLY A 243 -27.83 0.26 8.56
N THR A 244 -27.20 -0.84 9.02
CA THR A 244 -26.87 -1.06 10.42
C THR A 244 -25.37 -1.20 10.68
N LEU A 245 -24.61 -1.60 9.66
CA LEU A 245 -23.17 -1.81 9.74
C LEU A 245 -22.42 -0.60 9.16
N PRO A 246 -21.30 -0.17 9.75
CA PRO A 246 -20.42 0.81 9.13
C PRO A 246 -20.03 0.37 7.71
N HIS A 247 -20.05 1.30 6.76
CA HIS A 247 -19.84 0.97 5.34
C HIS A 247 -18.46 0.35 5.04
N THR A 248 -17.44 0.69 5.82
CA THR A 248 -16.11 0.06 5.73
C THR A 248 -16.11 -1.39 6.18
N GLU A 249 -16.85 -1.71 7.25
CA GLU A 249 -17.00 -3.08 7.73
C GLU A 249 -17.90 -3.90 6.77
N LEU A 250 -18.92 -3.27 6.20
CA LEU A 250 -19.72 -3.87 5.14
C LEU A 250 -18.85 -4.23 3.93
N ALA A 251 -17.98 -3.32 3.48
CA ALA A 251 -17.09 -3.56 2.34
C ALA A 251 -16.15 -4.76 2.60
N LYS A 252 -15.51 -4.82 3.77
CA LYS A 252 -14.65 -5.95 4.17
C LYS A 252 -15.45 -7.26 4.14
N MET A 253 -16.62 -7.27 4.78
CA MET A 253 -17.48 -8.45 4.84
C MET A 253 -17.88 -8.92 3.44
N VAL A 254 -18.31 -8.02 2.57
CA VAL A 254 -18.70 -8.35 1.20
C VAL A 254 -17.55 -8.94 0.39
N LEU A 255 -16.35 -8.36 0.48
CA LEU A 255 -15.17 -8.85 -0.22
C LEU A 255 -14.75 -10.25 0.27
N ASP A 256 -14.87 -10.50 1.58
CA ASP A 256 -14.52 -11.79 2.16
C ASP A 256 -15.58 -12.87 1.88
N GLU A 257 -16.86 -12.58 2.16
CA GLU A 257 -17.95 -13.55 2.00
C GLU A 257 -18.26 -13.86 0.54
N SER A 258 -18.06 -12.90 -0.39
CA SER A 258 -18.16 -13.17 -1.83
C SER A 258 -17.07 -14.12 -2.34
N GLY A 259 -16.02 -14.36 -1.54
CA GLY A 259 -14.83 -15.10 -1.91
C GLY A 259 -13.84 -14.31 -2.77
N TYR A 260 -14.05 -12.98 -2.91
CA TYR A 260 -13.20 -12.14 -3.76
C TYR A 260 -11.78 -12.01 -3.21
N THR A 261 -11.66 -11.73 -1.92
CA THR A 261 -10.36 -11.72 -1.20
C THR A 261 -9.67 -13.08 -1.30
N ALA A 262 -10.39 -14.17 -1.02
CA ALA A 262 -9.85 -15.53 -1.09
C ALA A 262 -9.36 -15.91 -2.50
N MET A 263 -10.04 -15.43 -3.54
CA MET A 263 -9.62 -15.64 -4.94
C MET A 263 -8.23 -15.06 -5.21
N TRP A 264 -7.97 -13.84 -4.71
CA TRP A 264 -6.66 -13.19 -4.88
C TRP A 264 -5.59 -13.81 -3.98
N GLN A 265 -5.93 -14.22 -2.75
CA GLN A 265 -5.03 -14.95 -1.85
C GLN A 265 -4.58 -16.30 -2.40
N ALA A 266 -5.46 -16.98 -3.13
CA ALA A 266 -5.15 -18.26 -3.80
C ALA A 266 -4.35 -18.07 -5.10
N ASN A 267 -4.29 -16.87 -5.65
CA ASN A 267 -3.60 -16.56 -6.89
C ASN A 267 -2.10 -16.40 -6.62
N ARG A 268 -1.28 -17.21 -7.31
CA ARG A 268 0.19 -17.20 -7.16
C ARG A 268 0.90 -16.24 -8.14
N SER A 269 0.16 -15.42 -8.86
CA SER A 269 0.79 -14.42 -9.74
C SER A 269 1.49 -13.34 -8.90
N PRO A 270 2.60 -12.78 -9.36
CA PRO A 270 3.31 -11.71 -8.66
C PRO A 270 2.45 -10.46 -8.42
N GLU A 271 1.42 -10.26 -9.26
CA GLU A 271 0.52 -9.10 -9.20
C GLU A 271 -0.60 -9.27 -8.16
N ALA A 272 -0.89 -10.52 -7.73
CA ALA A 272 -2.06 -10.83 -6.89
C ALA A 272 -2.04 -10.06 -5.57
N GLU A 273 -0.87 -9.87 -5.00
CA GLU A 273 -0.72 -9.21 -3.72
C GLU A 273 -0.83 -7.70 -3.81
N GLY A 274 -0.26 -7.08 -4.84
CA GLY A 274 -0.51 -5.67 -5.10
C GLY A 274 -2.00 -5.37 -5.28
N ARG A 275 -2.78 -6.34 -5.77
CA ARG A 275 -4.24 -6.23 -5.84
C ARG A 275 -4.91 -6.32 -4.46
N LEU A 276 -4.41 -7.16 -3.57
CA LEU A 276 -4.88 -7.21 -2.17
C LEU A 276 -4.55 -5.91 -1.42
N GLU A 277 -3.36 -5.36 -1.64
CA GLU A 277 -2.98 -4.04 -1.12
C GLU A 277 -3.93 -2.95 -1.64
N ASN A 278 -4.25 -2.96 -2.94
CA ASN A 278 -5.19 -2.02 -3.53
C ASN A 278 -6.61 -2.17 -2.93
N LEU A 279 -7.09 -3.37 -2.67
CA LEU A 279 -8.38 -3.60 -2.00
C LEU A 279 -8.38 -3.08 -0.56
N THR A 280 -7.28 -3.27 0.14
CA THR A 280 -7.10 -2.72 1.50
C THR A 280 -7.14 -1.19 1.46
N GLU A 281 -6.46 -0.59 0.50
CA GLU A 281 -6.44 0.86 0.32
C GLU A 281 -7.82 1.41 -0.07
N LEU A 282 -8.59 0.70 -0.90
CA LEU A 282 -9.97 1.07 -1.20
C LEU A 282 -10.82 1.18 0.07
N VAL A 283 -10.71 0.18 0.97
CA VAL A 283 -11.45 0.19 2.23
C VAL A 283 -10.97 1.31 3.16
N ASN A 284 -9.66 1.62 3.14
CA ASN A 284 -9.12 2.75 3.89
C ASN A 284 -9.69 4.08 3.38
N ALA A 285 -9.74 4.28 2.05
CA ALA A 285 -10.31 5.47 1.43
C ALA A 285 -11.77 5.70 1.80
N MET A 286 -12.55 4.62 1.93
CA MET A 286 -13.95 4.73 2.34
C MET A 286 -14.15 5.39 3.71
N GLN A 287 -13.15 5.36 4.61
CA GLN A 287 -13.27 5.90 5.96
C GLN A 287 -13.35 7.44 6.00
N ASP A 288 -12.95 8.11 4.93
CA ASP A 288 -12.98 9.56 4.82
C ASP A 288 -14.38 10.08 4.46
N PHE A 289 -15.34 9.16 4.28
CA PHE A 289 -16.73 9.46 3.89
C PHE A 289 -17.72 9.01 4.98
N ASP A 290 -18.80 9.78 5.14
CA ASP A 290 -19.83 9.46 6.14
C ASP A 290 -20.71 8.28 5.73
N SER A 291 -20.77 7.94 4.44
CA SER A 291 -21.63 6.89 3.91
C SER A 291 -21.07 6.23 2.66
N LEU A 292 -21.51 4.99 2.39
CA LEU A 292 -21.20 4.27 1.17
C LEU A 292 -21.67 5.03 -0.08
N GLN A 293 -22.83 5.67 -0.02
CA GLN A 293 -23.36 6.43 -1.15
C GLN A 293 -22.48 7.64 -1.47
N GLY A 294 -22.08 8.44 -0.45
CA GLY A 294 -21.19 9.57 -0.64
C GLY A 294 -19.84 9.18 -1.23
N PHE A 295 -19.30 8.04 -0.81
CA PHE A 295 -18.09 7.47 -1.39
C PHE A 295 -18.28 7.10 -2.88
N LEU A 296 -19.36 6.41 -3.23
CA LEU A 296 -19.64 6.02 -4.63
C LEU A 296 -19.89 7.22 -5.55
N GLU A 297 -20.54 8.27 -5.04
CA GLU A 297 -20.73 9.54 -5.76
C GLU A 297 -19.39 10.23 -6.02
N HIS A 298 -18.51 10.28 -5.00
CA HIS A 298 -17.16 10.83 -5.14
C HIS A 298 -16.37 10.09 -6.23
N ILE A 299 -16.36 8.75 -6.21
CA ILE A 299 -15.67 7.96 -7.23
C ILE A 299 -16.19 8.27 -8.63
N SER A 300 -17.51 8.42 -8.79
CA SER A 300 -18.07 8.74 -10.10
C SER A 300 -17.54 10.08 -10.62
N LEU A 301 -17.43 11.09 -9.75
CA LEU A 301 -16.87 12.40 -10.12
C LEU A 301 -15.37 12.31 -10.48
N VAL A 302 -14.62 11.51 -9.71
CA VAL A 302 -13.18 11.32 -9.96
C VAL A 302 -12.95 10.61 -11.29
N MET A 303 -13.79 9.63 -11.64
CA MET A 303 -13.65 8.88 -12.90
C MET A 303 -14.08 9.67 -14.14
N ASP A 304 -14.98 10.64 -13.99
CA ASP A 304 -15.48 11.49 -15.08
C ASP A 304 -14.55 12.69 -15.38
N GLY A 305 -13.58 12.95 -14.51
CA GLY A 305 -12.64 14.08 -14.61
C GLY A 305 -11.49 13.84 -15.58
N ASP A 306 -11.74 13.65 -16.87
CA ASP A 306 -10.70 13.69 -17.91
C ASP A 306 -10.33 15.15 -18.22
N SER A 307 -9.14 15.58 -17.79
CA SER A 307 -8.57 16.86 -18.22
C SER A 307 -7.74 16.66 -19.50
N ASP A 308 -8.33 16.91 -20.64
CA ASP A 308 -7.57 17.25 -21.86
C ASP A 308 -6.89 18.60 -21.63
N SER A 309 -5.66 18.60 -21.10
CA SER A 309 -4.89 19.84 -20.96
C SER A 309 -3.75 19.87 -21.99
N ASP A 310 -3.72 20.95 -22.78
CA ASP A 310 -2.61 21.34 -23.66
C ASP A 310 -1.32 21.68 -22.84
N GLN A 311 -1.40 21.70 -21.52
CA GLN A 311 -0.29 21.95 -20.61
C GLN A 311 0.37 20.62 -20.22
N GLY A 312 1.69 20.62 -20.11
CA GLY A 312 2.45 19.43 -19.72
C GLY A 312 1.90 18.79 -18.44
N GLU A 313 1.95 17.45 -18.34
CA GLU A 313 1.38 16.68 -17.25
C GLU A 313 2.45 16.12 -16.31
N VAL A 314 2.23 16.23 -15.00
CA VAL A 314 3.06 15.54 -14.00
C VAL A 314 2.92 14.04 -14.16
N THR A 315 4.03 13.31 -14.13
CA THR A 315 4.00 11.85 -14.28
C THR A 315 3.98 11.16 -12.90
N LEU A 316 2.93 10.38 -12.63
CA LEU A 316 2.80 9.55 -11.43
C LEU A 316 2.99 8.09 -11.79
N MET A 317 3.96 7.41 -11.13
CA MET A 317 4.27 6.01 -11.42
C MET A 317 4.96 5.30 -10.25
N THR A 318 5.11 3.98 -10.36
CA THR A 318 5.95 3.23 -9.43
C THR A 318 7.43 3.36 -9.78
N LEU A 319 8.32 3.19 -8.78
CA LEU A 319 9.77 3.15 -8.96
C LEU A 319 10.20 2.13 -10.02
N HIS A 320 9.52 0.97 -10.09
CA HIS A 320 9.80 -0.05 -11.11
C HIS A 320 9.48 0.44 -12.54
N ALA A 321 8.38 1.15 -12.70
CA ALA A 321 7.97 1.70 -14.00
C ALA A 321 8.90 2.83 -14.47
N ALA A 322 9.57 3.50 -13.54
CA ALA A 322 10.49 4.59 -13.84
C ALA A 322 11.83 4.13 -14.41
N LYS A 323 12.13 2.82 -14.40
CA LYS A 323 13.37 2.30 -14.97
C LYS A 323 13.49 2.64 -16.46
N GLY A 324 14.58 3.28 -16.85
CA GLY A 324 14.85 3.74 -18.22
C GLY A 324 14.34 5.15 -18.52
N LEU A 325 13.51 5.74 -17.68
CA LEU A 325 13.04 7.12 -17.81
C LEU A 325 13.96 8.09 -17.04
N GLU A 326 13.76 9.40 -17.26
CA GLU A 326 14.48 10.46 -16.57
C GLU A 326 13.67 11.76 -16.57
N PHE A 327 13.80 12.54 -15.48
CA PHE A 327 13.03 13.76 -15.24
C PHE A 327 13.93 14.82 -14.62
N ASP A 328 13.63 16.09 -14.82
CA ASP A 328 14.39 17.17 -14.19
C ASP A 328 14.18 17.16 -12.66
N THR A 329 12.94 16.99 -12.24
CA THR A 329 12.54 16.95 -10.83
C THR A 329 11.83 15.66 -10.50
N VAL A 330 12.25 15.00 -9.41
CA VAL A 330 11.66 13.75 -8.94
C VAL A 330 11.24 13.88 -7.47
N PHE A 331 9.97 13.57 -7.20
CA PHE A 331 9.44 13.39 -5.86
C PHE A 331 9.44 11.91 -5.51
N LEU A 332 9.93 11.57 -4.33
CA LEU A 332 10.09 10.22 -3.80
C LEU A 332 9.35 10.11 -2.45
N PRO A 333 8.01 10.02 -2.45
CA PRO A 333 7.24 9.95 -1.21
C PRO A 333 7.21 8.55 -0.62
N GLY A 334 6.86 8.46 0.67
CA GLY A 334 6.62 7.21 1.37
C GLY A 334 7.88 6.42 1.69
N TRP A 335 9.00 7.09 1.96
CA TRP A 335 10.24 6.44 2.38
C TRP A 335 10.21 6.08 3.87
N GLU A 336 9.46 5.02 4.17
CA GLU A 336 9.16 4.53 5.52
C GLU A 336 9.46 3.03 5.64
N GLU A 337 9.95 2.59 6.80
CA GLU A 337 10.11 1.18 7.10
C GLU A 337 8.78 0.43 6.92
N GLY A 338 8.85 -0.72 6.25
CA GLY A 338 7.68 -1.53 5.93
C GLY A 338 7.02 -1.17 4.59
N VAL A 339 7.11 0.09 4.15
CA VAL A 339 6.67 0.54 2.82
C VAL A 339 7.83 0.50 1.83
N PHE A 340 8.93 1.19 2.17
CA PHE A 340 10.17 1.19 1.40
C PHE A 340 11.39 1.31 2.32
N PRO A 341 12.12 0.19 2.55
CA PRO A 341 11.98 -1.12 1.90
C PRO A 341 10.69 -1.83 2.27
N SER A 342 10.14 -2.61 1.32
CA SER A 342 8.95 -3.42 1.55
C SER A 342 9.25 -4.51 2.60
N GLN A 343 8.50 -4.51 3.70
CA GLN A 343 8.65 -5.50 4.76
C GLN A 343 8.51 -6.92 4.21
N ARG A 344 7.57 -7.13 3.35
CA ARG A 344 7.33 -8.41 2.70
C ARG A 344 8.53 -8.90 1.89
N THR A 345 9.12 -8.03 1.06
CA THR A 345 10.29 -8.41 0.26
C THR A 345 11.44 -8.89 1.17
N ILE A 346 11.56 -8.26 2.35
CA ILE A 346 12.53 -8.67 3.36
C ILE A 346 12.13 -10.00 4.00
N ASP A 347 10.86 -10.22 4.34
CA ASP A 347 10.38 -11.44 4.99
C ASP A 347 10.51 -12.66 4.07
N GLU A 348 10.24 -12.50 2.76
CA GLU A 348 10.34 -13.57 1.77
C GLU A 348 11.78 -13.88 1.35
N ASN A 349 12.62 -12.86 1.17
CA ASN A 349 13.94 -13.01 0.53
C ASN A 349 15.12 -12.60 1.43
N GLY A 350 14.87 -12.17 2.66
CA GLY A 350 15.91 -11.79 3.62
C GLY A 350 16.85 -10.69 3.10
N ALA A 351 18.14 -10.89 3.25
CA ALA A 351 19.17 -9.94 2.83
C ALA A 351 19.17 -9.69 1.31
N VAL A 352 18.87 -10.71 0.51
CA VAL A 352 18.80 -10.58 -0.97
C VAL A 352 17.65 -9.65 -1.36
N GLY A 353 16.51 -9.77 -0.68
CA GLY A 353 15.37 -8.86 -0.87
C GLY A 353 15.72 -7.42 -0.51
N LEU A 354 16.41 -7.20 0.60
CA LEU A 354 16.86 -5.87 1.00
C LEU A 354 17.83 -5.25 -0.01
N GLU A 355 18.72 -6.06 -0.58
CA GLU A 355 19.62 -5.59 -1.64
C GLU A 355 18.85 -5.20 -2.92
N GLU A 356 17.80 -5.93 -3.27
CA GLU A 356 16.93 -5.58 -4.41
C GLU A 356 16.18 -4.27 -4.14
N GLU A 357 15.66 -4.05 -2.94
CA GLU A 357 15.03 -2.79 -2.53
C GLU A 357 16.04 -1.62 -2.58
N ARG A 358 17.31 -1.82 -2.20
CA ARG A 358 18.35 -0.78 -2.37
C ARG A 358 18.64 -0.48 -3.84
N ARG A 359 18.66 -1.49 -4.70
CA ARG A 359 18.78 -1.26 -6.15
C ARG A 359 17.60 -0.45 -6.68
N LEU A 360 16.41 -0.70 -6.15
CA LEU A 360 15.20 0.07 -6.50
C LEU A 360 15.30 1.52 -6.00
N ALA A 361 15.82 1.75 -4.79
CA ALA A 361 16.10 3.09 -4.27
C ALA A 361 17.12 3.83 -5.15
N TYR A 362 18.21 3.15 -5.50
CA TYR A 362 19.23 3.67 -6.42
C TYR A 362 18.62 4.03 -7.78
N VAL A 363 17.77 3.17 -8.35
CA VAL A 363 17.05 3.46 -9.60
C VAL A 363 16.20 4.71 -9.44
N GLY A 364 15.39 4.81 -8.38
CA GLY A 364 14.51 5.97 -8.15
C GLY A 364 15.27 7.29 -8.07
N ILE A 365 16.33 7.34 -7.25
CA ILE A 365 17.18 8.53 -7.09
C ILE A 365 17.82 8.91 -8.42
N THR A 366 18.36 7.95 -9.16
CA THR A 366 19.02 8.20 -10.45
C THR A 366 18.07 8.52 -11.60
N ARG A 367 16.76 8.65 -11.36
CA ARG A 367 15.80 9.17 -12.36
C ARG A 367 15.85 10.69 -12.44
N ALA A 368 16.30 11.35 -11.39
CA ALA A 368 16.40 12.80 -11.34
C ALA A 368 17.64 13.32 -12.08
N ARG A 369 17.44 14.38 -12.84
CA ARG A 369 18.54 15.14 -13.47
C ARG A 369 19.01 16.28 -12.58
N LYS A 370 18.09 17.04 -11.97
CA LYS A 370 18.40 18.32 -11.29
C LYS A 370 17.99 18.34 -9.81
N LYS A 371 16.76 17.90 -9.48
CA LYS A 371 16.16 18.06 -8.14
C LYS A 371 15.55 16.77 -7.64
N ILE A 372 15.72 16.50 -6.35
CA ILE A 372 15.04 15.40 -5.64
C ILE A 372 14.39 15.93 -4.36
N PHE A 373 13.12 15.57 -4.19
CA PHE A 373 12.35 15.73 -2.97
C PHE A 373 11.98 14.33 -2.45
N MET A 374 12.62 13.92 -1.39
CA MET A 374 12.35 12.65 -0.71
C MET A 374 11.49 12.94 0.52
N SER A 375 10.47 12.14 0.77
CA SER A 375 9.61 12.39 1.93
C SER A 375 9.13 11.11 2.60
N PHE A 376 8.73 11.27 3.87
CA PHE A 376 8.11 10.24 4.68
C PHE A 376 7.03 10.84 5.57
N ALA A 377 6.04 10.04 5.95
CA ALA A 377 5.01 10.39 6.91
C ALA A 377 5.31 9.75 8.27
N GLY A 378 5.09 10.48 9.36
CA GLY A 378 5.25 9.98 10.75
C GLY A 378 4.13 9.06 11.19
N SER A 379 3.00 9.07 10.49
CA SER A 379 1.90 8.13 10.69
C SER A 379 1.20 7.83 9.37
N ARG A 380 0.75 6.59 9.22
CA ARG A 380 -0.13 6.17 8.12
C ARG A 380 -1.33 5.42 8.65
N ARG A 381 -2.42 5.54 7.93
CA ARG A 381 -3.63 4.80 8.25
C ARG A 381 -3.54 3.41 7.62
N ILE A 382 -3.28 2.40 8.45
CA ILE A 382 -3.14 1.00 8.02
C ILE A 382 -4.28 0.20 8.67
N HIS A 383 -5.07 -0.51 7.86
CA HIS A 383 -6.24 -1.29 8.33
C HIS A 383 -7.23 -0.48 9.18
N GLY A 384 -7.38 0.82 8.88
CA GLY A 384 -8.31 1.70 9.58
C GLY A 384 -7.79 2.27 10.90
N GLN A 385 -6.57 1.96 11.29
CA GLN A 385 -5.92 2.49 12.48
C GLN A 385 -4.71 3.35 12.12
N TRP A 386 -4.53 4.46 12.82
CA TRP A 386 -3.32 5.25 12.72
C TRP A 386 -2.15 4.46 13.31
N GLN A 387 -1.17 4.18 12.50
CA GLN A 387 0.08 3.54 12.91
C GLN A 387 1.22 4.53 12.75
N SER A 388 2.07 4.60 13.75
CA SER A 388 3.29 5.38 13.67
C SER A 388 4.25 4.72 12.68
N SER A 389 4.74 5.49 11.73
CA SER A 389 5.74 5.06 10.76
C SER A 389 7.13 5.52 11.20
N ILE A 390 8.13 4.74 10.85
CA ILE A 390 9.53 5.06 11.08
C ILE A 390 10.15 5.44 9.73
N PRO A 391 10.95 6.52 9.64
CA PRO A 391 11.65 6.83 8.41
C PRO A 391 12.47 5.65 7.90
N SER A 392 12.48 5.45 6.60
CA SER A 392 13.21 4.37 5.93
C SER A 392 14.69 4.37 6.35
N ARG A 393 15.26 3.18 6.56
CA ARG A 393 16.71 3.02 6.72
C ARG A 393 17.50 3.61 5.56
N PHE A 394 16.92 3.65 4.35
CA PHE A 394 17.57 4.23 3.19
C PHE A 394 17.77 5.74 3.32
N VAL A 395 16.90 6.44 4.05
CA VAL A 395 17.11 7.87 4.40
C VAL A 395 18.34 8.03 5.28
N GLN A 396 18.52 7.12 6.26
CA GLN A 396 19.68 7.13 7.16
C GLN A 396 21.00 6.70 6.46
N GLU A 397 20.90 6.03 5.33
CA GLU A 397 22.02 5.58 4.52
C GLU A 397 22.56 6.67 3.58
N LEU A 398 21.83 7.80 3.42
CA LEU A 398 22.27 8.92 2.60
C LEU A 398 23.50 9.61 3.21
N PRO A 399 24.51 9.99 2.40
CA PRO A 399 25.63 10.78 2.88
C PRO A 399 25.15 12.17 3.35
N PRO A 400 25.42 12.58 4.59
CA PRO A 400 24.89 13.82 5.18
C PRO A 400 25.23 15.09 4.38
N GLU A 401 26.37 15.11 3.72
CA GLU A 401 26.82 16.23 2.89
C GLU A 401 25.96 16.46 1.63
N THR A 402 25.20 15.44 1.21
CA THR A 402 24.35 15.48 0.01
C THR A 402 22.92 15.87 0.29
N VAL A 403 22.54 16.04 1.57
CA VAL A 403 21.15 16.16 2.02
C VAL A 403 20.90 17.51 2.67
N ILE A 404 19.67 18.03 2.52
CA ILE A 404 19.08 19.09 3.36
C ILE A 404 17.80 18.49 3.97
N GLU A 405 17.71 18.54 5.30
CA GLU A 405 16.58 18.01 6.04
C GLU A 405 15.63 19.14 6.45
N ASP A 406 14.34 18.97 6.16
CA ASP A 406 13.25 19.80 6.65
C ASP A 406 12.20 18.90 7.30
N ILE A 407 12.43 18.59 8.57
CA ILE A 407 11.58 17.67 9.33
C ILE A 407 10.82 18.47 10.39
N ALA A 408 9.49 18.44 10.34
CA ALA A 408 8.64 19.12 11.30
C ALA A 408 9.00 18.75 12.75
N GLN A 409 9.10 19.74 13.64
CA GLN A 409 9.46 19.54 15.05
C GLN A 409 8.48 18.58 15.72
N GLY A 410 8.98 17.43 16.18
CA GLY A 410 8.19 16.38 16.85
C GLY A 410 8.08 15.07 16.06
N LEU A 411 8.36 15.06 14.75
CA LEU A 411 8.37 13.86 13.93
C LEU A 411 9.68 13.05 14.05
N GLY A 412 10.78 13.71 14.42
CA GLY A 412 12.07 13.07 14.60
C GLY A 412 12.27 12.53 16.03
N GLY A 413 11.36 11.71 16.56
CA GLY A 413 11.45 11.15 17.91
C GLY A 413 12.79 10.49 18.21
N GLY A 414 13.81 11.30 18.57
CA GLY A 414 15.06 10.82 19.16
C GLY A 414 16.04 10.09 18.25
N ILE A 415 15.86 10.09 16.93
CA ILE A 415 16.86 9.56 16.00
C ILE A 415 17.78 10.72 15.61
N PRO A 416 19.05 10.73 16.03
CA PRO A 416 19.98 11.75 15.59
C PRO A 416 20.34 11.48 14.13
N PHE A 417 19.68 12.17 13.21
CA PHE A 417 20.20 12.31 11.84
C PHE A 417 21.42 13.24 11.93
N GLY A 418 22.58 12.79 11.50
CA GLY A 418 23.77 13.60 11.45
C GLY A 418 24.81 13.39 12.56
N ARG A 419 25.91 14.10 12.46
CA ARG A 419 27.20 14.01 13.19
C ARG A 419 27.18 13.71 14.70
N ALA A 420 26.06 13.89 15.39
CA ALA A 420 25.93 13.61 16.82
C ALA A 420 25.98 12.11 17.18
N ALA A 421 25.59 11.19 16.26
CA ALA A 421 25.61 9.76 16.52
C ALA A 421 27.01 9.16 16.44
N GLN A 422 27.89 9.70 15.60
CA GLN A 422 29.28 9.20 15.48
C GLN A 422 30.19 9.65 16.64
N ALA A 423 29.89 10.78 17.28
CA ALA A 423 30.66 11.27 18.43
C ALA A 423 30.37 10.51 19.74
N GLN A 424 29.20 9.88 19.88
CA GLN A 424 28.85 9.10 21.06
C GLN A 424 29.36 7.65 21.04
N LEU A 425 29.69 7.11 19.87
CA LEU A 425 30.28 5.75 19.76
C LEU A 425 31.80 5.72 19.94
N ALA A 426 32.46 6.88 19.91
CA ALA A 426 33.93 6.97 20.05
C ALA A 426 34.42 7.40 21.44
N GLY A 427 33.54 7.71 22.37
CA GLY A 427 33.87 8.16 23.73
C GLY A 427 33.31 7.23 24.80
N GLY A 428 34.10 6.24 25.23
CA GLY A 428 33.86 5.51 26.47
C GLY A 428 34.00 6.46 27.66
N GLY A 429 32.88 6.97 28.17
CA GLY A 429 32.81 7.88 29.31
C GLY A 429 31.67 7.48 30.24
N SER A 430 32.07 7.14 31.46
CA SER A 430 31.34 6.89 32.69
C SER A 430 29.95 7.53 32.79
N PHE A 431 28.96 6.71 33.16
CA PHE A 431 27.63 7.16 33.60
C PHE A 431 27.75 7.98 34.89
N GLY A 432 27.67 9.31 34.75
CA GLY A 432 27.48 10.27 35.84
C GLY A 432 26.06 10.83 35.77
N ASP A 433 25.42 10.86 36.94
CA ASP A 433 24.10 11.39 37.22
C ASP A 433 23.80 12.69 36.43
N THR A 434 22.82 12.67 35.52
CA THR A 434 22.25 13.90 34.95
C THR A 434 20.91 14.20 35.59
N PRO A 435 20.65 15.47 35.97
CA PRO A 435 19.39 15.87 36.61
C PRO A 435 18.22 15.70 35.64
N ARG A 436 17.11 15.16 36.13
CA ARG A 436 15.84 15.06 35.40
C ARG A 436 15.41 16.42 34.89
N GLY A 437 15.69 16.72 33.65
CA GLY A 437 15.19 17.89 32.93
C GLY A 437 13.67 17.81 32.79
N GLY A 438 12.99 18.85 33.23
CA GLY A 438 11.54 18.94 33.26
C GLY A 438 10.95 18.94 31.84
N TYR A 439 9.96 18.11 31.62
CA TYR A 439 9.11 18.10 30.45
C TYR A 439 8.43 19.46 30.24
N GLY A 440 8.44 19.97 28.99
CA GLY A 440 7.79 21.25 28.67
C GLY A 440 6.27 21.21 28.84
N PRO A 441 5.61 22.41 28.85
CA PRO A 441 4.18 22.54 29.16
C PRO A 441 3.20 21.71 28.35
N GLY A 442 3.60 21.28 27.12
CA GLY A 442 2.80 20.44 26.24
C GLY A 442 2.71 19.00 26.73
N TRP A 443 3.81 18.44 27.24
CA TRP A 443 3.86 17.07 27.75
C TRP A 443 3.06 16.92 29.04
N ARG A 444 3.06 17.93 29.93
CA ARG A 444 2.23 17.93 31.15
C ARG A 444 0.73 17.92 30.80
N ARG A 445 0.31 18.60 29.74
CA ARG A 445 -1.08 18.57 29.27
C ARG A 445 -1.46 17.21 28.63
N MET A 446 -0.52 16.56 27.95
CA MET A 446 -0.74 15.24 27.34
C MET A 446 -0.76 14.13 28.38
N ALA A 447 0.14 14.19 29.39
CA ALA A 447 0.14 13.27 30.53
C ALA A 447 -1.12 13.42 31.39
N ALA A 448 -1.55 14.64 31.66
CA ALA A 448 -2.79 14.91 32.40
C ALA A 448 -4.05 14.48 31.59
N ARG A 449 -3.99 14.50 30.26
CA ARG A 449 -5.07 14.04 29.40
C ARG A 449 -5.11 12.51 29.33
N GLN A 450 -3.95 11.84 29.37
CA GLN A 450 -3.88 10.37 29.48
C GLN A 450 -4.35 9.89 30.86
N GLU A 451 -3.95 10.52 31.96
CA GLU A 451 -4.47 10.19 33.30
C GLU A 451 -5.98 10.44 33.43
N ASN A 452 -6.51 11.49 32.80
CA ASN A 452 -7.94 11.75 32.78
C ASN A 452 -8.69 10.82 31.80
N ALA A 453 -8.07 10.42 30.69
CA ALA A 453 -8.65 9.43 29.77
C ALA A 453 -8.73 8.03 30.39
N GLU A 454 -7.74 7.64 31.18
CA GLU A 454 -7.81 6.41 31.99
C GLU A 454 -8.84 6.47 33.11
N LYS A 455 -9.16 7.66 33.64
CA LYS A 455 -10.22 7.83 34.62
C LYS A 455 -11.61 7.95 34.04
N ASP A 456 -11.76 8.48 32.83
CA ASP A 456 -13.06 8.64 32.16
C ASP A 456 -13.52 7.38 31.41
N HIS A 457 -12.65 6.39 31.18
CA HIS A 457 -13.03 5.10 30.59
C HIS A 457 -13.59 4.08 31.57
N PHE A 458 -13.80 4.46 32.83
CA PHE A 458 -14.50 3.67 33.85
C PHE A 458 -15.81 4.33 34.28
N LEU A 459 -16.69 4.64 33.34
CA LEU A 459 -18.11 4.73 33.64
C LEU A 459 -18.78 3.46 33.12
N PRO A 460 -19.28 2.62 34.02
CA PRO A 460 -20.06 1.48 33.63
C PRO A 460 -21.42 1.98 33.12
N THR A 461 -21.60 2.03 31.80
CA THR A 461 -22.95 1.93 31.26
C THR A 461 -23.40 0.50 31.54
N GLY A 462 -23.80 0.32 32.79
CA GLY A 462 -24.26 -0.98 33.25
C GLY A 462 -25.63 -1.28 32.71
N THR A 463 -25.72 -2.37 32.02
CA THR A 463 -26.76 -3.37 32.34
C THR A 463 -26.01 -4.46 33.09
N LYS A 464 -26.31 -4.60 34.37
CA LYS A 464 -25.90 -5.75 35.18
C LYS A 464 -26.55 -7.01 34.57
N GLN A 465 -25.95 -7.59 33.58
CA GLN A 465 -26.22 -8.99 33.23
C GLN A 465 -25.46 -9.80 34.28
N GLY A 466 -26.21 -10.19 35.33
CA GLY A 466 -25.68 -11.10 36.32
C GLY A 466 -25.39 -12.44 35.66
N PHE A 467 -24.14 -12.82 35.57
CA PHE A 467 -23.73 -14.17 35.21
C PHE A 467 -23.80 -15.05 36.44
N ALA A 468 -24.23 -16.30 36.25
CA ALA A 468 -24.24 -17.32 37.30
C ALA A 468 -23.44 -18.55 36.85
N ALA A 469 -22.95 -19.32 37.81
CA ALA A 469 -22.30 -20.59 37.48
C ALA A 469 -23.32 -21.52 36.78
N GLY A 470 -22.92 -22.09 35.67
CA GLY A 470 -23.75 -22.87 34.78
C GLY A 470 -24.32 -22.14 33.56
N ASP A 471 -24.24 -20.81 33.52
CA ASP A 471 -24.69 -20.03 32.36
C ASP A 471 -23.89 -20.40 31.09
N ARG A 472 -24.62 -20.60 29.99
CA ARG A 472 -24.03 -20.77 28.67
C ARG A 472 -23.73 -19.42 28.09
N VAL A 473 -22.46 -19.19 27.66
CA VAL A 473 -21.96 -17.89 27.26
C VAL A 473 -21.06 -17.98 26.04
N PHE A 474 -20.96 -16.87 25.33
CA PHE A 474 -20.09 -16.73 24.19
C PHE A 474 -19.03 -15.65 24.45
N HIS A 475 -17.77 -15.98 24.10
CA HIS A 475 -16.65 -15.05 24.12
C HIS A 475 -16.02 -14.96 22.74
N GLN A 476 -15.84 -13.76 22.23
CA GLN A 476 -15.40 -13.51 20.86
C GLN A 476 -14.10 -14.23 20.47
N LYS A 477 -13.16 -14.37 21.39
CA LYS A 477 -11.85 -15.01 21.16
C LYS A 477 -11.86 -16.52 21.42
N PHE A 478 -12.70 -17.00 22.36
CA PHE A 478 -12.63 -18.37 22.86
C PHE A 478 -13.85 -19.23 22.47
N GLY A 479 -14.88 -18.62 21.88
CA GLY A 479 -16.10 -19.29 21.45
C GLY A 479 -17.10 -19.54 22.58
N MET A 480 -17.90 -20.57 22.44
CA MET A 480 -18.92 -20.99 23.40
C MET A 480 -18.30 -21.67 24.61
N GLY A 481 -18.89 -21.45 25.80
CA GLY A 481 -18.43 -22.06 27.03
C GLY A 481 -19.49 -21.98 28.14
N ASN A 482 -19.26 -22.65 29.24
CA ASN A 482 -20.10 -22.61 30.44
C ASN A 482 -19.34 -21.89 31.57
N VAL A 483 -20.01 -20.98 32.26
CA VAL A 483 -19.47 -20.30 33.44
C VAL A 483 -19.31 -21.29 34.57
N ILE A 484 -18.10 -21.40 35.13
CA ILE A 484 -17.81 -22.27 36.28
C ILE A 484 -17.89 -21.47 37.57
N LEU A 485 -17.26 -20.29 37.56
CA LEU A 485 -17.16 -19.42 38.72
C LEU A 485 -17.30 -17.97 38.31
N VAL A 486 -17.97 -17.18 39.14
CA VAL A 486 -18.10 -15.72 39.01
C VAL A 486 -17.38 -15.07 40.18
N ASP A 487 -16.39 -14.27 39.90
CA ASP A 487 -15.58 -13.53 40.88
C ASP A 487 -15.57 -12.04 40.51
N GLY A 488 -16.60 -11.31 40.98
CA GLY A 488 -16.83 -9.94 40.60
C GLY A 488 -17.01 -9.76 39.08
N ASP A 489 -16.15 -8.99 38.42
CA ASP A 489 -16.14 -8.79 36.97
C ASP A 489 -15.36 -9.87 36.20
N LYS A 490 -14.84 -10.87 36.88
CA LYS A 490 -14.08 -11.96 36.26
C LYS A 490 -14.89 -13.23 36.30
N LEU A 491 -14.95 -13.91 35.16
CA LEU A 491 -15.64 -15.19 34.98
C LEU A 491 -14.60 -16.26 34.67
N GLU A 492 -14.71 -17.40 35.36
CA GLU A 492 -13.98 -18.59 34.95
C GLU A 492 -14.93 -19.45 34.11
N ILE A 493 -14.53 -19.71 32.86
CA ILE A 493 -15.39 -20.34 31.86
C ILE A 493 -14.68 -21.55 31.28
N ALA A 494 -15.41 -22.69 31.23
CA ALA A 494 -14.99 -23.85 30.45
C ALA A 494 -15.49 -23.68 29.02
N PHE A 495 -14.60 -23.30 28.12
CA PHE A 495 -14.90 -23.18 26.69
C PHE A 495 -14.82 -24.53 25.99
N ASP A 496 -15.73 -24.77 25.06
CA ASP A 496 -15.85 -26.05 24.33
C ASP A 496 -14.57 -26.44 23.57
N LYS A 497 -13.84 -25.42 23.03
CA LYS A 497 -12.63 -25.63 22.23
C LYS A 497 -11.34 -25.12 22.89
N ALA A 498 -11.42 -24.17 23.82
CA ALA A 498 -10.27 -23.50 24.40
C ALA A 498 -9.95 -23.91 25.85
N GLY A 499 -10.75 -24.83 26.44
CA GLY A 499 -10.62 -25.28 27.83
C GLY A 499 -10.96 -24.17 28.85
N HIS A 500 -10.44 -24.30 30.06
CA HIS A 500 -10.71 -23.35 31.15
C HIS A 500 -9.94 -22.03 30.95
N LYS A 501 -10.66 -20.90 31.00
CA LYS A 501 -10.07 -19.56 30.89
C LYS A 501 -10.75 -18.62 31.87
N LYS A 502 -9.96 -17.70 32.46
CA LYS A 502 -10.47 -16.55 33.20
C LYS A 502 -10.62 -15.37 32.23
N VAL A 503 -11.82 -14.81 32.16
CA VAL A 503 -12.18 -13.71 31.27
C VAL A 503 -12.95 -12.64 32.03
N VAL A 504 -12.95 -11.41 31.52
CA VAL A 504 -13.71 -10.32 32.11
C VAL A 504 -15.15 -10.34 31.57
N ALA A 505 -16.13 -10.17 32.44
CA ALA A 505 -17.55 -10.27 32.12
C ALA A 505 -18.00 -9.36 30.96
N GLY A 506 -17.36 -8.19 30.81
CA GLY A 506 -17.65 -7.24 29.71
C GLY A 506 -17.34 -7.75 28.31
N PHE A 507 -16.58 -8.86 28.17
CA PHE A 507 -16.27 -9.49 26.88
C PHE A 507 -17.07 -10.77 26.63
N VAL A 508 -18.07 -11.03 27.47
CA VAL A 508 -18.87 -12.25 27.43
C VAL A 508 -20.35 -11.89 27.26
N SER A 509 -21.03 -12.56 26.34
CA SER A 509 -22.48 -12.46 26.14
C SER A 509 -23.17 -13.76 26.53
N LYS A 510 -24.39 -13.67 27.15
CA LYS A 510 -25.23 -14.85 27.34
C LYS A 510 -25.69 -15.35 25.98
N SER A 511 -25.65 -16.67 25.83
CA SER A 511 -26.14 -17.36 24.64
C SER A 511 -27.64 -17.53 24.67
#